data_d4cae527b06eb54ff7b96b6708cb6efd
#
_entry.id   d4cae527b06eb54ff7b96b6708cb6efd
#
_cell.length_a   1.000
_cell.length_b   1.000
_cell.length_c   1.000
_cell.angle_alpha   90.00
_cell.angle_beta   90.00
_cell.angle_gamma   90.00
#
_symmetry.space_group_name_H-M   'P 1'
#
loop_
_entity.id
_entity.type
_entity.pdbx_description
1 polymer ?
#
loop_
_entity_poly.entity_id
_entity_poly.type
_entity_poly.pdbx_seq_one_letter_code
_entity_poly.pdbx_strand_id
1 'polypeptide(L)'
;MSMCLAILYFLSSQASAIMVGLSTEELTKASEVVIRGEVEDVEPHWSMDGKTIFTSASITVKDVIKGKISQKKIVVEYEGGEIGDIGVRVSDVSPLKKGENIILFLKSGESKRDKQNEKIHNIVGSAQGKYTIGTDGIARKSGFSIIKGQEAIDNDISVDPLCL
;
A
#
# COMPACT_ATOMS: atom_id res chain seq x y z
N MET A 1 -39.63 -50.28 -2.18
CA MET A 1 -38.41 -49.66 -2.73
C MET A 1 -38.46 -48.20 -2.27
N SER A 2 -37.71 -47.87 -1.21
CA SER A 2 -37.69 -46.53 -0.63
C SER A 2 -36.40 -45.84 -1.09
N MET A 3 -36.56 -44.78 -1.88
CA MET A 3 -35.45 -44.03 -2.46
C MET A 3 -35.12 -42.88 -1.50
N CYS A 4 -34.09 -43.04 -0.65
CA CYS A 4 -33.55 -41.99 0.21
C CYS A 4 -32.82 -40.95 -0.64
N LEU A 5 -33.44 -39.79 -0.81
CA LEU A 5 -32.82 -38.61 -1.43
C LEU A 5 -31.92 -37.93 -0.40
N ALA A 6 -30.63 -38.18 -0.47
CA ALA A 6 -29.63 -37.49 0.35
C ALA A 6 -29.42 -36.08 -0.21
N ILE A 7 -29.97 -35.07 0.46
CA ILE A 7 -29.74 -33.67 0.15
C ILE A 7 -28.38 -33.31 0.76
N LEU A 8 -27.36 -33.19 -0.09
CA LEU A 8 -26.03 -32.70 0.29
C LEU A 8 -26.12 -31.18 0.41
N TYR A 9 -26.27 -30.69 1.63
CA TYR A 9 -26.13 -29.26 1.91
C TYR A 9 -24.64 -28.87 1.76
N PHE A 10 -24.30 -28.24 0.64
CA PHE A 10 -23.05 -27.51 0.52
C PHE A 10 -23.12 -26.27 1.41
N LEU A 11 -22.52 -26.34 2.59
CA LEU A 11 -22.18 -25.16 3.37
C LEU A 11 -21.05 -24.41 2.64
N SER A 12 -21.44 -23.47 1.79
CA SER A 12 -20.51 -22.48 1.27
C SER A 12 -20.12 -21.55 2.42
N SER A 13 -18.99 -21.84 3.08
CA SER A 13 -18.37 -20.89 3.99
C SER A 13 -17.91 -19.68 3.15
N GLN A 14 -18.62 -18.57 3.31
CA GLN A 14 -18.19 -17.29 2.74
C GLN A 14 -16.98 -16.83 3.56
N ALA A 15 -15.79 -17.01 2.99
CA ALA A 15 -14.56 -16.43 3.52
C ALA A 15 -14.62 -14.91 3.25
N SER A 16 -15.11 -14.16 4.22
CA SER A 16 -14.96 -12.71 4.20
C SER A 16 -13.53 -12.39 4.57
N ALA A 17 -12.76 -11.85 3.62
CA ALA A 17 -11.46 -11.27 3.91
C ALA A 17 -11.69 -10.00 4.75
N ILE A 18 -11.47 -10.09 6.06
CA ILE A 18 -11.55 -8.96 6.97
C ILE A 18 -10.18 -8.30 7.00
N MET A 19 -10.06 -7.09 6.45
CA MET A 19 -8.87 -6.29 6.64
C MET A 19 -8.87 -5.73 8.07
N VAL A 20 -7.88 -6.12 8.87
CA VAL A 20 -7.69 -5.58 10.21
C VAL A 20 -7.24 -4.13 10.10
N GLY A 21 -8.00 -3.20 10.68
CA GLY A 21 -7.65 -1.79 10.72
C GLY A 21 -6.40 -1.55 11.58
N LEU A 22 -5.40 -0.89 11.02
CA LEU A 22 -4.18 -0.47 11.72
C LEU A 22 -4.25 1.02 12.03
N SER A 23 -4.06 1.38 13.30
CA SER A 23 -3.87 2.76 13.72
C SER A 23 -2.54 3.30 13.22
N THR A 24 -2.38 4.63 13.21
CA THR A 24 -1.10 5.27 12.86
C THR A 24 0.03 4.82 13.78
N GLU A 25 -0.26 4.56 15.06
CA GLU A 25 0.71 4.03 16.01
C GLU A 25 1.14 2.61 15.65
N GLU A 26 0.19 1.72 15.32
CA GLU A 26 0.48 0.35 14.89
C GLU A 26 1.27 0.33 13.58
N LEU A 27 0.91 1.16 12.60
CA LEU A 27 1.67 1.35 11.35
C LEU A 27 3.09 1.84 11.64
N THR A 28 3.23 2.82 12.54
CA THR A 28 4.54 3.35 12.92
C THR A 28 5.40 2.28 13.57
N LYS A 29 4.84 1.47 14.46
CA LYS A 29 5.58 0.37 15.12
C LYS A 29 6.01 -0.70 14.12
N ALA A 30 5.15 -1.06 13.18
CA ALA A 30 5.40 -2.09 12.17
C ALA A 30 6.33 -1.64 11.04
N SER A 31 6.59 -0.33 10.91
CA SER A 31 7.43 0.24 9.87
C SER A 31 8.88 0.34 10.31
N GLU A 32 9.83 0.05 9.42
CA GLU A 32 11.25 0.34 9.60
C GLU A 32 11.54 1.82 9.37
N VAL A 33 10.82 2.40 8.39
CA VAL A 33 11.00 3.78 7.95
C VAL A 33 9.63 4.41 7.68
N VAL A 34 9.47 5.67 8.07
CA VAL A 34 8.34 6.52 7.69
C VAL A 34 8.89 7.76 7.03
N ILE A 35 8.44 8.06 5.83
CA ILE A 35 8.89 9.21 5.05
C ILE A 35 7.74 10.10 4.63
N ARG A 36 8.07 11.38 4.39
CA ARG A 36 7.31 12.28 3.53
C ARG A 36 8.07 12.41 2.21
N GLY A 37 7.36 12.33 1.11
CA GLY A 37 7.97 12.42 -0.21
C GLY A 37 6.98 12.77 -1.32
N GLU A 38 7.52 12.85 -2.51
CA GLU A 38 6.77 13.09 -3.74
C GLU A 38 7.00 11.95 -4.72
N VAL A 39 5.93 11.46 -5.32
CA VAL A 39 5.99 10.43 -6.36
C VAL A 39 6.53 11.04 -7.65
N GLU A 40 7.74 10.70 -8.02
CA GLU A 40 8.39 11.23 -9.22
C GLU A 40 7.93 10.48 -10.47
N ASP A 41 7.86 9.16 -10.37
CA ASP A 41 7.46 8.30 -11.49
C ASP A 41 6.86 6.97 -11.00
N VAL A 42 6.07 6.33 -11.86
CA VAL A 42 5.47 5.02 -11.63
C VAL A 42 5.63 4.15 -12.87
N GLU A 43 6.19 2.97 -12.72
CA GLU A 43 6.51 2.06 -13.81
C GLU A 43 5.96 0.66 -13.53
N PRO A 44 4.87 0.24 -14.20
CA PRO A 44 4.38 -1.12 -14.11
C PRO A 44 5.29 -2.10 -14.87
N HIS A 45 5.46 -3.30 -14.32
CA HIS A 45 6.28 -4.34 -14.92
C HIS A 45 5.73 -5.74 -14.57
N TRP A 46 6.06 -6.73 -15.38
CA TRP A 46 5.75 -8.12 -15.08
C TRP A 46 6.60 -8.63 -13.92
N SER A 47 6.02 -9.50 -13.09
CA SER A 47 6.79 -10.32 -12.16
C SER A 47 7.78 -11.21 -12.90
N MET A 48 8.84 -11.66 -12.23
CA MET A 48 9.86 -12.53 -12.82
C MET A 48 9.29 -13.80 -13.45
N ASP A 49 8.21 -14.35 -12.92
CA ASP A 49 7.52 -15.52 -13.46
C ASP A 49 6.45 -15.18 -14.51
N GLY A 50 6.25 -13.91 -14.83
CA GLY A 50 5.32 -13.43 -15.84
C GLY A 50 3.84 -13.60 -15.49
N LYS A 51 3.49 -13.88 -14.21
CA LYS A 51 2.11 -14.22 -13.83
C LYS A 51 1.29 -13.05 -13.34
N THR A 52 1.94 -12.02 -12.81
CA THR A 52 1.25 -10.83 -12.29
C THR A 52 2.00 -9.57 -12.62
N ILE A 53 1.37 -8.42 -12.41
CA ILE A 53 1.96 -7.11 -12.64
C ILE A 53 2.27 -6.48 -11.28
N PHE A 54 3.47 -5.94 -11.16
CA PHE A 54 3.89 -5.06 -10.08
C PHE A 54 4.12 -3.65 -10.61
N THR A 55 4.07 -2.68 -9.75
CA THR A 55 4.43 -1.30 -10.05
C THR A 55 5.58 -0.86 -9.15
N SER A 56 6.65 -0.37 -9.75
CA SER A 56 7.75 0.31 -9.07
C SER A 56 7.52 1.81 -9.14
N ALA A 57 7.43 2.45 -7.98
CA ALA A 57 7.32 3.90 -7.87
C ALA A 57 8.61 4.51 -7.35
N SER A 58 9.13 5.48 -8.07
CA SER A 58 10.29 6.29 -7.64
C SER A 58 9.81 7.45 -6.79
N ILE A 59 10.30 7.53 -5.55
CA ILE A 59 9.90 8.54 -4.57
C ILE A 59 11.08 9.45 -4.26
N THR A 60 10.91 10.74 -4.45
CA THR A 60 11.82 11.76 -3.94
C THR A 60 11.50 12.00 -2.47
N VAL A 61 12.43 11.64 -1.59
CA VAL A 61 12.29 11.82 -0.12
C VAL A 61 12.49 13.28 0.24
N LYS A 62 11.48 13.88 0.84
CA LYS A 62 11.51 15.26 1.38
C LYS A 62 11.94 15.24 2.84
N ASP A 63 11.35 14.35 3.66
CA ASP A 63 11.67 14.18 5.06
C ASP A 63 11.65 12.71 5.47
N VAL A 64 12.44 12.39 6.50
CA VAL A 64 12.42 11.09 7.18
C VAL A 64 11.85 11.29 8.58
N ILE A 65 10.60 10.85 8.76
CA ILE A 65 9.85 10.99 10.04
C ILE A 65 10.32 9.93 11.05
N LYS A 66 10.60 8.71 10.57
CA LYS A 66 11.11 7.61 11.39
C LYS A 66 12.15 6.81 10.62
N GLY A 67 13.14 6.28 11.33
CA GLY A 67 14.19 5.43 10.78
C GLY A 67 15.32 6.20 10.13
N LYS A 68 16.02 5.57 9.20
CA LYS A 68 17.15 6.18 8.48
C LYS A 68 17.11 5.82 7.00
N ILE A 69 17.12 6.83 6.15
CA ILE A 69 17.34 6.74 4.71
C ILE A 69 18.39 7.79 4.35
N SER A 70 19.46 7.35 3.71
CA SER A 70 20.53 8.25 3.24
C SER A 70 20.35 8.68 1.78
N GLN A 71 19.51 7.98 1.05
CA GLN A 71 19.24 8.27 -0.37
C GLN A 71 18.14 9.32 -0.50
N LYS A 72 18.33 10.26 -1.42
CA LYS A 72 17.30 11.25 -1.78
C LYS A 72 16.15 10.64 -2.57
N LYS A 73 16.38 9.50 -3.21
CA LYS A 73 15.36 8.76 -3.97
C LYS A 73 15.34 7.32 -3.51
N ILE A 74 14.15 6.76 -3.38
CA ILE A 74 13.90 5.36 -3.06
C ILE A 74 12.90 4.77 -4.04
N VAL A 75 12.91 3.45 -4.15
CA VAL A 75 11.93 2.71 -4.93
C VAL A 75 10.97 2.00 -3.98
N VAL A 76 9.68 2.18 -4.24
CA VAL A 76 8.60 1.48 -3.54
C VAL A 76 7.89 0.58 -4.55
N GLU A 77 7.78 -0.71 -4.24
CA GLU A 77 7.14 -1.68 -5.10
C GLU A 77 5.85 -2.20 -4.47
N TYR A 78 4.79 -2.34 -5.28
CA TYR A 78 3.52 -2.89 -4.88
C TYR A 78 2.87 -3.68 -6.02
N GLU A 79 1.99 -4.63 -5.68
CA GLU A 79 1.28 -5.43 -6.66
C GLU A 79 0.16 -4.65 -7.33
N GLY A 80 -0.01 -4.87 -8.63
CA GLY A 80 -1.00 -4.21 -9.48
C GLY A 80 -0.36 -3.24 -10.46
N GLY A 81 -1.15 -2.81 -11.42
CA GLY A 81 -0.75 -1.92 -12.52
C GLY A 81 -1.36 -2.33 -13.84
N GLU A 82 -1.05 -1.59 -14.91
CA GLU A 82 -1.56 -1.81 -16.26
C GLU A 82 -0.40 -1.80 -17.26
N ILE A 83 -0.35 -2.82 -18.12
CA ILE A 83 0.63 -2.93 -19.22
C ILE A 83 -0.14 -3.26 -20.50
N GLY A 84 -0.19 -2.30 -21.43
CA GLY A 84 -1.04 -2.44 -22.62
C GLY A 84 -2.51 -2.59 -22.25
N ASP A 85 -3.14 -3.65 -22.72
CA ASP A 85 -4.56 -3.95 -22.47
C ASP A 85 -4.77 -4.84 -21.23
N ILE A 86 -3.71 -5.15 -20.50
CA ILE A 86 -3.76 -6.02 -19.31
C ILE A 86 -3.60 -5.19 -18.04
N GLY A 87 -4.57 -5.31 -17.15
CA GLY A 87 -4.54 -4.67 -15.84
C GLY A 87 -4.70 -5.67 -14.70
N VAL A 88 -3.91 -5.52 -13.64
CA VAL A 88 -4.06 -6.24 -12.37
C VAL A 88 -4.44 -5.22 -11.31
N ARG A 89 -5.55 -5.47 -10.63
CA ARG A 89 -6.02 -4.63 -9.51
C ARG A 89 -6.12 -5.47 -8.25
N VAL A 90 -5.44 -5.00 -7.21
CA VAL A 90 -5.46 -5.61 -5.88
C VAL A 90 -6.29 -4.72 -4.97
N SER A 91 -7.29 -5.30 -4.30
CA SER A 91 -8.33 -4.54 -3.58
C SER A 91 -7.83 -3.78 -2.37
N ASP A 92 -6.76 -4.26 -1.75
CA ASP A 92 -6.15 -3.66 -0.56
C ASP A 92 -4.90 -2.81 -0.86
N VAL A 93 -4.63 -2.53 -2.13
CA VAL A 93 -3.53 -1.66 -2.56
C VAL A 93 -4.09 -0.31 -2.99
N SER A 94 -3.48 0.78 -2.49
CA SER A 94 -3.74 2.14 -2.95
C SER A 94 -2.63 2.56 -3.92
N PRO A 95 -2.88 2.61 -5.23
CA PRO A 95 -1.87 2.95 -6.22
C PRO A 95 -1.25 4.32 -5.96
N LEU A 96 0.04 4.44 -6.22
CA LEU A 96 0.75 5.71 -6.23
C LEU A 96 0.57 6.39 -7.58
N LYS A 97 0.44 7.73 -7.59
CA LYS A 97 0.29 8.53 -8.81
C LYS A 97 1.41 9.55 -8.89
N LYS A 98 1.97 9.74 -10.08
CA LYS A 98 2.98 10.76 -10.34
C LYS A 98 2.53 12.14 -9.87
N GLY A 99 3.39 12.85 -9.16
CA GLY A 99 3.14 14.18 -8.59
C GLY A 99 2.40 14.17 -7.24
N GLU A 100 2.00 13.00 -6.71
CA GLU A 100 1.40 12.95 -5.38
C GLU A 100 2.43 13.29 -4.29
N ASN A 101 2.03 14.17 -3.34
CA ASN A 101 2.73 14.34 -2.08
C ASN A 101 2.17 13.34 -1.07
N ILE A 102 3.04 12.57 -0.44
CA ILE A 102 2.64 11.40 0.34
C ILE A 102 3.43 11.26 1.64
N ILE A 103 2.80 10.55 2.61
CA ILE A 103 3.50 9.91 3.72
C ILE A 103 3.38 8.40 3.52
N LEU A 104 4.51 7.70 3.59
CA LEU A 104 4.58 6.25 3.45
C LEU A 104 5.19 5.60 4.68
N PHE A 105 4.54 4.54 5.12
CA PHE A 105 5.00 3.63 6.16
C PHE A 105 5.64 2.42 5.48
N LEU A 106 6.95 2.27 5.61
CA LEU A 106 7.76 1.40 4.77
C LEU A 106 8.54 0.36 5.57
N LYS A 107 8.77 -0.79 4.93
CA LYS A 107 9.73 -1.81 5.35
C LYS A 107 10.58 -2.23 4.15
N SER A 108 11.76 -2.79 4.42
CA SER A 108 12.62 -3.37 3.38
C SER A 108 11.90 -4.47 2.62
N GLY A 109 12.09 -4.52 1.33
CA GLY A 109 11.49 -5.49 0.42
C GLY A 109 12.50 -6.06 -0.56
N GLU A 110 12.05 -7.11 -1.26
CA GLU A 110 12.79 -7.74 -2.36
C GLU A 110 12.07 -7.42 -3.67
N SER A 111 12.83 -6.96 -4.66
CA SER A 111 12.25 -6.63 -5.96
C SER A 111 11.68 -7.87 -6.65
N LYS A 112 10.52 -7.72 -7.25
CA LYS A 112 9.89 -8.74 -8.12
C LYS A 112 10.30 -8.60 -9.58
N ARG A 113 11.16 -7.63 -9.89
CA ARG A 113 11.87 -7.52 -11.16
C ARG A 113 13.12 -8.40 -11.18
N ASP A 114 13.56 -8.75 -12.38
CA ASP A 114 14.86 -9.40 -12.63
C ASP A 114 16.06 -8.42 -12.46
N LYS A 115 15.94 -7.47 -11.52
CA LYS A 115 17.04 -6.59 -11.11
C LYS A 115 17.54 -7.04 -9.75
N GLN A 116 18.47 -8.00 -9.79
CA GLN A 116 19.23 -8.41 -8.60
C GLN A 116 19.99 -7.20 -8.06
N ASN A 117 19.78 -6.87 -6.77
CA ASN A 117 20.41 -5.79 -6.00
C ASN A 117 19.72 -4.40 -6.00
N GLU A 118 18.53 -4.23 -6.53
CA GLU A 118 17.80 -2.99 -6.29
C GLU A 118 17.19 -3.02 -4.89
N LYS A 119 17.61 -2.09 -4.02
CA LYS A 119 17.01 -1.93 -2.69
C LYS A 119 15.64 -1.30 -2.83
N ILE A 120 14.61 -2.08 -2.62
CA ILE A 120 13.23 -1.61 -2.67
C ILE A 120 12.60 -1.56 -1.28
N HIS A 121 11.46 -0.89 -1.20
CA HIS A 121 10.63 -0.82 0.00
C HIS A 121 9.21 -1.25 -0.34
N ASN A 122 8.54 -1.89 0.62
CA ASN A 122 7.13 -2.24 0.55
C ASN A 122 6.35 -1.41 1.55
N ILE A 123 5.10 -1.08 1.18
CA ILE A 123 4.20 -0.33 2.07
C ILE A 123 3.66 -1.28 3.15
N VAL A 124 3.79 -0.87 4.41
CA VAL A 124 3.25 -1.61 5.55
C VAL A 124 1.74 -1.44 5.61
N GLY A 125 1.02 -2.55 5.80
CA GLY A 125 -0.45 -2.52 5.86
C GLY A 125 -1.13 -2.19 4.53
N SER A 126 -0.43 -2.41 3.41
CA SER A 126 -0.97 -2.16 2.05
C SER A 126 -1.50 -0.71 1.92
N ALA A 127 -2.76 -0.52 1.53
CA ALA A 127 -3.35 0.80 1.38
C ALA A 127 -3.38 1.64 2.68
N GLN A 128 -3.34 1.00 3.85
CA GLN A 128 -3.38 1.71 5.13
C GLN A 128 -2.10 2.49 5.43
N GLY A 129 -0.97 2.04 4.89
CA GLY A 129 0.34 2.68 5.06
C GLY A 129 0.64 3.79 4.06
N LYS A 130 -0.34 4.20 3.26
CA LYS A 130 -0.27 5.35 2.35
C LYS A 130 -1.19 6.46 2.81
N TYR A 131 -0.66 7.66 2.96
CA TYR A 131 -1.41 8.90 3.13
C TYR A 131 -1.08 9.85 1.99
N THR A 132 -2.08 10.49 1.41
CA THR A 132 -1.92 11.54 0.41
C THR A 132 -2.09 12.90 1.08
N ILE A 133 -1.11 13.79 0.88
CA ILE A 133 -1.13 15.15 1.43
C ILE A 133 -1.87 16.03 0.45
N GLY A 134 -2.98 16.62 0.91
CA GLY A 134 -3.74 17.59 0.15
C GLY A 134 -3.08 18.98 0.09
N THR A 135 -3.62 19.85 -0.75
CA THR A 135 -3.19 21.26 -0.83
C THR A 135 -3.45 22.05 0.46
N ASP A 136 -4.29 21.51 1.33
CA ASP A 136 -4.59 22.03 2.68
C ASP A 136 -3.57 21.60 3.75
N GLY A 137 -2.54 20.86 3.37
CA GLY A 137 -1.53 20.33 4.27
C GLY A 137 -2.01 19.17 5.15
N ILE A 138 -3.18 18.59 4.87
CA ILE A 138 -3.69 17.45 5.63
C ILE A 138 -3.40 16.15 4.86
N ALA A 139 -2.76 15.20 5.53
CA ALA A 139 -2.51 13.88 5.00
C ALA A 139 -3.68 12.95 5.31
N ARG A 140 -4.30 12.39 4.27
CA ARG A 140 -5.48 11.52 4.36
C ARG A 140 -5.19 10.14 3.81
N LYS A 141 -5.72 9.12 4.43
CA LYS A 141 -5.73 7.76 3.85
C LYS A 141 -6.59 7.77 2.60
N SER A 142 -6.08 7.17 1.53
CA SER A 142 -6.84 7.05 0.28
C SER A 142 -7.72 5.80 0.31
N GLY A 143 -9.01 6.00 0.05
CA GLY A 143 -9.87 4.95 -0.49
C GLY A 143 -10.86 4.29 0.46
N PHE A 144 -10.70 4.34 1.80
CA PHE A 144 -11.69 3.77 2.73
C PHE A 144 -11.48 4.23 4.18
N SER A 145 -12.59 4.31 4.93
CA SER A 145 -12.53 4.52 6.37
C SER A 145 -12.29 3.17 7.06
N ILE A 146 -11.34 3.14 7.97
CA ILE A 146 -11.06 1.96 8.77
C ILE A 146 -11.88 2.05 10.04
N ILE A 147 -12.69 1.04 10.30
CA ILE A 147 -13.49 0.93 11.52
C ILE A 147 -12.92 -0.20 12.36
N LYS A 148 -12.58 0.09 13.62
CA LYS A 148 -12.18 -0.90 14.62
C LYS A 148 -13.25 -0.93 15.71
N GLY A 149 -14.07 -1.99 15.72
CA GLY A 149 -15.27 -2.03 16.57
C GLY A 149 -16.38 -1.10 16.04
N GLN A 150 -16.78 -0.10 16.84
CA GLN A 150 -17.76 0.92 16.44
C GLN A 150 -17.13 2.30 16.20
N GLU A 151 -15.81 2.42 16.37
CA GLU A 151 -15.10 3.69 16.20
C GLU A 151 -14.34 3.72 14.86
N ALA A 152 -14.46 4.83 14.15
CA ALA A 152 -13.61 5.12 13.02
C ALA A 152 -12.19 5.40 13.55
N ILE A 153 -11.20 4.69 12.99
CA ILE A 153 -9.79 5.02 13.29
C ILE A 153 -9.49 6.33 12.61
N ASP A 154 -8.84 7.24 13.35
CA ASP A 154 -8.40 8.53 12.83
C ASP A 154 -7.56 8.33 11.56
N ASN A 155 -8.03 8.92 10.48
CA ASN A 155 -7.47 8.73 9.16
C ASN A 155 -6.69 9.97 8.68
N ASP A 156 -6.67 11.05 9.45
CA ASP A 156 -6.11 12.32 9.03
C ASP A 156 -4.92 12.70 9.91
N ILE A 157 -3.83 13.11 9.27
CA ILE A 157 -2.62 13.61 9.94
C ILE A 157 -2.40 15.04 9.49
N SER A 158 -2.40 15.99 10.42
CA SER A 158 -1.98 17.36 10.13
C SER A 158 -0.48 17.41 9.89
N VAL A 159 -0.06 17.92 8.73
CA VAL A 159 1.34 18.18 8.40
C VAL A 159 1.58 19.66 8.60
N ASP A 160 2.56 20.00 9.46
CA ASP A 160 2.91 21.39 9.72
C ASP A 160 3.30 22.09 8.41
N PRO A 161 2.62 23.19 8.02
CA PRO A 161 2.95 23.91 6.80
C PRO A 161 4.34 24.53 6.79
N LEU A 162 5.00 24.66 7.96
CA LEU A 162 6.39 25.13 8.04
C LEU A 162 7.41 24.07 7.62
N CYS A 163 6.97 22.83 7.41
CA CYS A 163 7.77 21.73 6.88
C CYS A 163 7.49 21.43 5.39
N LEU A 164 6.76 22.31 4.69
CA LEU A 164 6.47 22.18 3.25
C LEU A 164 7.54 22.84 2.37
#